data_a347c92cae899068d110856d9db17145
#
_entry.id   a347c92cae899068d110856d9db17145
#
_cell.length_a   1.000
_cell.length_b   1.000
_cell.length_c   1.000
_cell.angle_alpha   90.00
_cell.angle_beta   90.00
_cell.angle_gamma   90.00
#
_symmetry.space_group_name_H-M   'P 1'
#
loop_
_entity.id
_entity.type
_entity.pdbx_description
1 polymer ?
#
loop_
_entity_poly.entity_id
_entity_poly.type
_entity_poly.pdbx_seq_one_letter_code
_entity_poly.pdbx_strand_id
1 'polypeptide(L)'
;MTAEIFKLPCYPAQRSQREIISRQQQIIEQYLGPLKQICDSLSEVVLIINSHRQIVFFNSAFLNLSFPDNPGAIYGMRPGEALDCINSRIHPGGCGCSEFCTQCGAVKSITAGLSNRIGLQECRILRNDSLEALDLLVRSTPFEIDNSRFVIVSVTDISHEKRRRSLERIFFHDVLNTARSVQVFAEMLDSKPEKEKEQNYRKHLIDGISQLIGQVNSQKSLLCAENNELVPRREVFDGYKLLCQVAASLSTYFPDHCIRVMPFSQKMVLNTDPRLVRRVFENMIINALEAGGPEEEVTVLCRIKNKNAEFCVHNKAFIPEKVQLQIFQRSFSTKDSGRGLGTYSMKLLSERYLNGTVSFTSTPENGTTFVASYPLMVE
;
A
#
# COMPACT_ATOMS: atom_id res chain seq x y z
N MET A 1 6.11 -23.33 37.84
CA MET A 1 6.61 -23.89 36.59
C MET A 1 5.45 -24.64 35.94
N THR A 2 4.62 -23.94 35.18
CA THR A 2 3.53 -24.52 34.38
C THR A 2 4.16 -25.03 33.08
N ALA A 3 4.21 -26.38 32.92
CA ALA A 3 4.58 -27.00 31.67
C ALA A 3 3.54 -26.56 30.60
N GLU A 4 3.95 -25.72 29.66
CA GLU A 4 3.18 -25.44 28.46
C GLU A 4 2.97 -26.77 27.73
N ILE A 5 1.74 -27.26 27.72
CA ILE A 5 1.33 -28.42 26.95
C ILE A 5 1.37 -28.00 25.49
N PHE A 6 2.51 -28.18 24.81
CA PHE A 6 2.60 -28.03 23.38
C PHE A 6 1.64 -29.02 22.71
N LYS A 7 0.59 -28.51 22.08
CA LYS A 7 -0.29 -29.31 21.21
C LYS A 7 0.57 -30.02 20.15
N LEU A 8 0.19 -31.23 19.79
CA LEU A 8 0.85 -31.98 18.70
C LEU A 8 0.99 -31.09 17.45
N PRO A 9 2.14 -31.15 16.75
CA PRO A 9 2.35 -30.32 15.55
C PRO A 9 1.32 -30.64 14.48
N CYS A 10 0.75 -29.62 13.85
CA CYS A 10 -0.28 -29.78 12.80
C CYS A 10 0.23 -30.57 11.60
N TYR A 11 1.54 -30.51 11.35
CA TYR A 11 2.25 -31.28 10.32
C TYR A 11 3.55 -31.83 10.91
N PRO A 12 4.09 -32.95 10.35
CA PRO A 12 5.25 -33.62 10.92
C PRO A 12 6.43 -32.66 11.15
N ALA A 13 6.97 -32.68 12.35
CA ALA A 13 8.10 -31.84 12.78
C ALA A 13 9.46 -32.44 12.35
N GLN A 14 9.47 -33.68 11.87
CA GLN A 14 10.68 -34.41 11.46
C GLN A 14 11.52 -33.64 10.45
N ARG A 15 12.84 -33.68 10.59
CA ARG A 15 13.82 -33.04 9.71
C ARG A 15 14.88 -34.04 9.25
N SER A 16 15.40 -33.85 8.05
CA SER A 16 16.60 -34.53 7.59
C SER A 16 17.84 -33.97 8.27
N GLN A 17 18.83 -34.81 8.50
CA GLN A 17 20.16 -34.41 8.98
C GLN A 17 20.91 -33.62 7.90
N ARG A 18 21.93 -32.84 8.30
CA ARG A 18 22.70 -31.99 7.39
C ARG A 18 23.34 -32.75 6.25
N GLU A 19 23.88 -33.95 6.51
CA GLU A 19 24.52 -34.81 5.53
C GLU A 19 23.54 -35.21 4.41
N ILE A 20 22.29 -35.52 4.79
CA ILE A 20 21.22 -35.83 3.83
C ILE A 20 20.88 -34.59 2.99
N ILE A 21 20.76 -33.42 3.59
CA ILE A 21 20.53 -32.18 2.87
C ILE A 21 21.64 -31.89 1.88
N SER A 22 22.92 -32.00 2.28
CA SER A 22 24.06 -31.76 1.40
C SER A 22 24.09 -32.75 0.22
N ARG A 23 23.78 -34.02 0.46
CA ARG A 23 23.66 -35.02 -0.60
C ARG A 23 22.53 -34.68 -1.58
N GLN A 24 21.37 -34.27 -1.06
CA GLN A 24 20.25 -33.88 -1.90
C GLN A 24 20.53 -32.61 -2.71
N GLN A 25 21.29 -31.65 -2.17
CA GLN A 25 21.76 -30.49 -2.91
C GLN A 25 22.63 -30.89 -4.09
N GLN A 26 23.63 -31.76 -3.87
CA GLN A 26 24.50 -32.22 -4.93
C GLN A 26 23.73 -32.91 -6.05
N ILE A 27 22.77 -33.77 -5.72
CA ILE A 27 21.90 -34.44 -6.70
C ILE A 27 21.13 -33.39 -7.53
N ILE A 28 20.49 -32.41 -6.87
CA ILE A 28 19.72 -31.36 -7.54
C ILE A 28 20.64 -30.48 -8.42
N GLU A 29 21.80 -30.07 -7.91
CA GLU A 29 22.76 -29.26 -8.66
C GLU A 29 23.27 -29.98 -9.90
N GLN A 30 23.60 -31.27 -9.76
CA GLN A 30 24.02 -32.08 -10.88
C GLN A 30 22.92 -32.28 -11.94
N TYR A 31 21.66 -32.46 -11.48
CA TYR A 31 20.52 -32.61 -12.37
C TYR A 31 20.16 -31.32 -13.09
N LEU A 32 20.18 -30.20 -12.39
CA LEU A 32 19.87 -28.89 -12.98
C LEU A 32 20.96 -28.43 -13.95
N GLY A 33 22.23 -28.70 -13.67
CA GLY A 33 23.34 -28.35 -14.55
C GLY A 33 23.18 -26.96 -15.21
N PRO A 34 23.13 -26.91 -16.57
CA PRO A 34 22.97 -25.64 -17.30
C PRO A 34 21.58 -24.97 -17.07
N LEU A 35 20.54 -25.69 -16.63
CA LEU A 35 19.22 -25.15 -16.35
C LEU A 35 19.23 -24.23 -15.12
N LYS A 36 20.26 -24.32 -14.27
CA LYS A 36 20.42 -23.43 -13.12
C LYS A 36 20.44 -21.96 -13.55
N GLN A 37 21.16 -21.61 -14.62
CA GLN A 37 21.21 -20.24 -15.13
C GLN A 37 19.83 -19.75 -15.60
N ILE A 38 19.04 -20.65 -16.19
CA ILE A 38 17.66 -20.32 -16.56
C ILE A 38 16.83 -20.04 -15.32
N CYS A 39 16.90 -20.89 -14.29
CA CYS A 39 16.19 -20.66 -13.02
C CYS A 39 16.61 -19.34 -12.36
N ASP A 40 17.90 -19.00 -12.39
CA ASP A 40 18.44 -17.76 -11.81
C ASP A 40 18.06 -16.50 -12.61
N SER A 41 17.73 -16.64 -13.89
CA SER A 41 17.25 -15.52 -14.72
C SER A 41 15.76 -15.19 -14.53
N LEU A 42 15.01 -16.11 -13.88
CA LEU A 42 13.60 -15.88 -13.59
C LEU A 42 13.44 -14.85 -12.46
N SER A 43 12.49 -13.93 -12.61
CA SER A 43 12.07 -13.03 -11.54
C SER A 43 11.17 -13.71 -10.50
N GLU A 44 10.59 -14.85 -10.84
CA GLU A 44 9.80 -15.67 -9.93
C GLU A 44 10.71 -16.48 -8.99
N VAL A 45 10.32 -16.54 -7.73
CA VAL A 45 11.02 -17.39 -6.76
C VAL A 45 10.76 -18.85 -7.05
N VAL A 46 11.83 -19.63 -7.13
CA VAL A 46 11.79 -21.09 -7.30
C VAL A 46 12.59 -21.75 -6.19
N LEU A 47 11.91 -22.63 -5.45
CA LEU A 47 12.51 -23.49 -4.42
C LEU A 47 12.31 -24.95 -4.80
N ILE A 48 13.28 -25.81 -4.44
CA ILE A 48 13.06 -27.26 -4.38
C ILE A 48 13.18 -27.68 -2.92
N ILE A 49 12.18 -28.40 -2.43
CA ILE A 49 12.12 -28.88 -1.06
C ILE A 49 12.02 -30.41 -1.04
N ASN A 50 12.56 -31.00 0.01
CA ASN A 50 12.50 -32.44 0.24
C ASN A 50 11.18 -32.87 0.92
N SER A 51 11.02 -34.16 1.20
CA SER A 51 9.86 -34.75 1.87
C SER A 51 9.60 -34.20 3.29
N HIS A 52 10.60 -33.63 3.95
CA HIS A 52 10.49 -32.96 5.24
C HIS A 52 10.26 -31.44 5.12
N ARG A 53 9.94 -30.95 3.91
CA ARG A 53 9.69 -29.53 3.58
C ARG A 53 10.91 -28.63 3.76
N GLN A 54 12.12 -29.19 3.73
CA GLN A 54 13.36 -28.44 3.85
C GLN A 54 13.90 -28.06 2.48
N ILE A 55 14.39 -26.83 2.36
CA ILE A 55 14.95 -26.25 1.13
C ILE A 55 16.26 -26.96 0.79
N VAL A 56 16.35 -27.52 -0.40
CA VAL A 56 17.53 -28.16 -0.99
C VAL A 56 18.04 -27.42 -2.22
N PHE A 57 17.24 -26.53 -2.80
CA PHE A 57 17.62 -25.62 -3.87
C PHE A 57 16.77 -24.35 -3.80
N PHE A 58 17.34 -23.23 -4.21
CA PHE A 58 16.65 -21.97 -4.46
C PHE A 58 17.36 -21.18 -5.55
N ASN A 59 16.60 -20.35 -6.29
CA ASN A 59 17.13 -19.45 -7.30
C ASN A 59 17.49 -18.07 -6.71
N SER A 60 18.19 -17.23 -7.50
CA SER A 60 18.60 -15.89 -7.11
C SER A 60 17.44 -14.98 -6.68
N ALA A 61 16.22 -15.14 -7.26
CA ALA A 61 15.06 -14.37 -6.89
C ALA A 61 14.63 -14.58 -5.42
N PHE A 62 14.89 -15.77 -4.84
CA PHE A 62 14.60 -16.05 -3.44
C PHE A 62 15.45 -15.21 -2.48
N LEU A 63 16.69 -14.91 -2.83
CA LEU A 63 17.57 -14.08 -2.01
C LEU A 63 17.02 -12.65 -1.87
N ASN A 64 16.43 -12.12 -2.95
CA ASN A 64 15.80 -10.81 -2.93
C ASN A 64 14.53 -10.75 -2.05
N LEU A 65 13.86 -11.89 -1.85
CA LEU A 65 12.68 -11.97 -1.01
C LEU A 65 13.02 -12.26 0.45
N SER A 66 14.07 -13.06 0.72
CA SER A 66 14.43 -13.53 2.06
C SER A 66 15.45 -12.64 2.78
N PHE A 67 16.28 -11.86 2.04
CA PHE A 67 17.34 -10.98 2.59
C PHE A 67 18.22 -11.65 3.66
N PRO A 68 18.80 -12.82 3.39
CA PRO A 68 19.58 -13.54 4.39
C PRO A 68 20.96 -12.93 4.57
N ASP A 69 21.44 -12.84 5.83
CA ASP A 69 22.83 -12.48 6.13
C ASP A 69 23.83 -13.49 5.55
N ASN A 70 23.43 -14.77 5.51
CA ASN A 70 24.22 -15.85 4.96
C ASN A 70 23.35 -16.77 4.08
N PRO A 71 23.48 -16.72 2.74
CA PRO A 71 22.72 -17.58 1.83
C PRO A 71 22.86 -19.08 2.11
N GLY A 72 24.03 -19.53 2.57
CA GLY A 72 24.25 -20.93 2.90
C GLY A 72 23.41 -21.45 4.07
N ALA A 73 22.95 -20.57 4.95
CA ALA A 73 22.10 -20.94 6.08
C ALA A 73 20.67 -21.32 5.66
N ILE A 74 20.23 -20.95 4.47
CA ILE A 74 18.88 -21.25 3.93
C ILE A 74 18.67 -22.74 3.73
N TYR A 75 19.73 -23.46 3.35
CA TYR A 75 19.65 -24.88 3.12
C TYR A 75 19.26 -25.65 4.38
N GLY A 76 18.28 -26.53 4.28
CA GLY A 76 17.72 -27.27 5.40
C GLY A 76 16.69 -26.50 6.22
N MET A 77 16.51 -25.19 6.00
CA MET A 77 15.37 -24.44 6.54
C MET A 77 14.08 -24.81 5.80
N ARG A 78 12.94 -24.57 6.45
CA ARG A 78 11.64 -24.60 5.77
C ARG A 78 11.30 -23.22 5.23
N PRO A 79 10.49 -23.10 4.15
CA PRO A 79 10.24 -21.82 3.49
C PRO A 79 9.82 -20.68 4.42
N GLY A 80 8.92 -20.94 5.39
CA GLY A 80 8.50 -19.90 6.33
C GLY A 80 9.58 -19.50 7.35
N GLU A 81 10.56 -20.34 7.61
CA GLU A 81 11.72 -20.01 8.45
C GLU A 81 12.67 -19.09 7.68
N ALA A 82 12.94 -19.43 6.42
CA ALA A 82 13.80 -18.64 5.55
C ALA A 82 13.18 -17.27 5.21
N LEU A 83 11.85 -17.13 5.25
CA LEU A 83 11.11 -15.87 5.06
C LEU A 83 10.83 -15.12 6.38
N ASP A 84 11.38 -15.60 7.50
CA ASP A 84 11.16 -15.05 8.85
C ASP A 84 9.68 -14.89 9.24
N CYS A 85 8.83 -15.87 8.86
CA CYS A 85 7.43 -15.88 9.24
C CYS A 85 7.27 -15.97 10.75
N ILE A 86 6.50 -15.05 11.36
CA ILE A 86 6.27 -15.00 12.81
C ILE A 86 5.76 -16.35 13.36
N ASN A 87 4.91 -17.05 12.62
CA ASN A 87 4.36 -18.35 13.03
C ASN A 87 5.37 -19.49 12.98
N SER A 88 6.53 -19.32 12.33
CA SER A 88 7.59 -20.32 12.30
C SER A 88 8.33 -20.45 13.63
N ARG A 89 8.24 -19.43 14.49
CA ARG A 89 8.92 -19.37 15.80
C ARG A 89 8.05 -19.84 16.97
N ILE A 90 6.73 -20.00 16.77
CA ILE A 90 5.77 -20.33 17.84
C ILE A 90 5.95 -21.76 18.33
N HIS A 91 6.30 -22.70 17.44
CA HIS A 91 6.46 -24.11 17.78
C HIS A 91 7.90 -24.57 17.55
N PRO A 92 8.51 -25.40 18.45
CA PRO A 92 9.90 -25.90 18.29
C PRO A 92 10.14 -26.65 16.98
N GLY A 93 9.10 -27.25 16.41
CA GLY A 93 9.17 -27.91 15.09
C GLY A 93 9.33 -26.97 13.92
N GLY A 94 9.15 -25.66 14.12
CA GLY A 94 9.31 -24.62 13.09
C GLY A 94 8.09 -24.46 12.16
N CYS A 95 8.36 -23.98 10.93
CA CYS A 95 7.33 -23.71 9.95
C CYS A 95 6.46 -24.95 9.65
N GLY A 96 5.14 -24.76 9.67
CA GLY A 96 4.14 -25.81 9.45
C GLY A 96 3.75 -26.58 10.72
N CYS A 97 4.30 -26.26 11.90
CA CYS A 97 4.06 -27.01 13.12
C CYS A 97 3.14 -26.29 14.12
N SER A 98 2.91 -24.98 13.98
CA SER A 98 1.99 -24.23 14.85
C SER A 98 0.53 -24.42 14.38
N GLU A 99 -0.44 -24.19 15.28
CA GLU A 99 -1.87 -24.26 14.96
C GLU A 99 -2.28 -23.28 13.85
N PHE A 100 -1.62 -22.11 13.76
CA PHE A 100 -1.85 -21.13 12.69
C PHE A 100 -1.49 -21.67 11.31
N CYS A 101 -0.56 -22.64 11.23
CA CYS A 101 -0.16 -23.27 9.98
C CYS A 101 -1.23 -24.16 9.37
N THR A 102 -2.28 -24.54 10.09
CA THR A 102 -3.43 -25.29 9.54
C THR A 102 -4.16 -24.52 8.45
N GLN A 103 -4.17 -23.18 8.55
CA GLN A 103 -4.80 -22.30 7.58
C GLN A 103 -3.81 -21.71 6.57
N CYS A 104 -2.51 -21.99 6.72
CA CYS A 104 -1.46 -21.47 5.84
C CYS A 104 -1.56 -22.07 4.42
N GLY A 105 -1.78 -21.22 3.42
CA GLY A 105 -1.87 -21.64 2.02
C GLY A 105 -0.59 -22.28 1.50
N ALA A 106 0.59 -21.77 1.91
CA ALA A 106 1.87 -22.35 1.52
C ALA A 106 2.01 -23.80 1.99
N VAL A 107 1.66 -24.07 3.26
CA VAL A 107 1.70 -25.44 3.81
C VAL A 107 0.70 -26.33 3.10
N LYS A 108 -0.52 -25.85 2.82
CA LYS A 108 -1.55 -26.62 2.07
C LYS A 108 -1.06 -26.94 0.64
N SER A 109 -0.49 -25.97 -0.06
CA SER A 109 0.09 -26.16 -1.39
C SER A 109 1.23 -27.20 -1.38
N ILE A 110 2.22 -27.02 -0.49
CA ILE A 110 3.36 -27.93 -0.34
C ILE A 110 2.91 -29.36 0.00
N THR A 111 1.94 -29.53 0.89
CA THR A 111 1.40 -30.83 1.27
C THR A 111 0.70 -31.51 0.10
N ALA A 112 0.03 -30.77 -0.77
CA ALA A 112 -0.52 -31.31 -2.01
C ALA A 112 0.59 -31.84 -2.93
N GLY A 113 1.69 -31.08 -3.10
CA GLY A 113 2.87 -31.51 -3.85
C GLY A 113 3.50 -32.79 -3.31
N LEU A 114 3.67 -32.88 -1.99
CA LEU A 114 4.17 -34.09 -1.32
C LEU A 114 3.24 -35.30 -1.48
N SER A 115 1.93 -35.06 -1.67
CA SER A 115 0.91 -36.08 -1.96
C SER A 115 0.73 -36.34 -3.45
N ASN A 116 1.73 -36.01 -4.27
CA ASN A 116 1.75 -36.20 -5.72
C ASN A 116 0.60 -35.48 -6.47
N ARG A 117 0.21 -34.28 -5.99
CA ARG A 117 -0.80 -33.41 -6.60
C ARG A 117 -0.24 -32.00 -6.78
N ILE A 118 -0.68 -31.29 -7.81
CA ILE A 118 -0.35 -29.87 -7.96
C ILE A 118 -1.11 -29.08 -6.90
N GLY A 119 -0.40 -28.29 -6.12
CA GLY A 119 -0.97 -27.31 -5.18
C GLY A 119 -0.90 -25.91 -5.76
N LEU A 120 -1.96 -25.11 -5.55
CA LEU A 120 -1.98 -23.68 -5.86
C LEU A 120 -2.82 -22.99 -4.77
N GLN A 121 -2.19 -22.16 -3.96
CA GLN A 121 -2.84 -21.49 -2.83
C GLN A 121 -2.25 -20.10 -2.61
N GLU A 122 -3.10 -19.17 -2.22
CA GLU A 122 -2.64 -17.89 -1.68
C GLU A 122 -2.22 -18.07 -0.21
N CYS A 123 -1.15 -17.41 0.17
CA CYS A 123 -0.61 -17.43 1.51
C CYS A 123 -0.27 -16.02 1.97
N ARG A 124 -0.74 -15.66 3.15
CA ARG A 124 -0.33 -14.41 3.80
C ARG A 124 0.57 -14.73 4.97
N ILE A 125 1.77 -14.15 4.97
CA ILE A 125 2.74 -14.24 6.06
C ILE A 125 3.00 -12.86 6.65
N LEU A 126 3.28 -12.81 7.94
CA LEU A 126 3.77 -11.64 8.64
C LEU A 126 5.23 -11.91 9.01
N ARG A 127 6.14 -11.04 8.61
CA ARG A 127 7.56 -11.14 8.94
C ARG A 127 7.79 -10.65 10.37
N ASN A 128 8.70 -11.31 11.07
CA ASN A 128 8.95 -10.99 12.46
C ASN A 128 9.86 -9.74 12.63
N ASP A 129 10.81 -9.55 11.74
CA ASP A 129 11.78 -8.45 11.78
C ASP A 129 11.15 -7.08 11.45
N SER A 130 10.35 -7.02 10.40
CA SER A 130 9.77 -5.78 9.87
C SER A 130 8.28 -5.60 10.16
N LEU A 131 7.61 -6.65 10.68
CA LEU A 131 6.14 -6.75 10.76
C LEU A 131 5.45 -6.52 9.41
N GLU A 132 6.19 -6.66 8.31
CA GLU A 132 5.67 -6.55 6.97
C GLU A 132 4.81 -7.75 6.61
N ALA A 133 3.64 -7.49 6.05
CA ALA A 133 2.76 -8.53 5.54
C ALA A 133 3.04 -8.77 4.05
N LEU A 134 3.40 -10.01 3.72
CA LEU A 134 3.56 -10.48 2.34
C LEU A 134 2.35 -11.32 1.95
N ASP A 135 1.73 -11.00 0.82
CA ASP A 135 0.73 -11.82 0.17
C ASP A 135 1.38 -12.58 -0.99
N LEU A 136 1.46 -13.89 -0.85
CA LEU A 136 2.18 -14.77 -1.76
C LEU A 136 1.21 -15.71 -2.47
N LEU A 137 1.40 -15.94 -3.77
CA LEU A 137 0.78 -17.05 -4.49
C LEU A 137 1.81 -18.19 -4.55
N VAL A 138 1.47 -19.31 -3.95
CA VAL A 138 2.37 -20.48 -3.82
C VAL A 138 1.83 -21.61 -4.68
N ARG A 139 2.62 -22.03 -5.66
CA ARG A 139 2.37 -23.21 -6.49
C ARG A 139 3.38 -24.30 -6.15
N SER A 140 2.91 -25.53 -6.00
CA SER A 140 3.75 -26.69 -5.71
C SER A 140 3.50 -27.79 -6.72
N THR A 141 4.58 -28.33 -7.28
CA THR A 141 4.55 -29.40 -8.28
C THR A 141 5.43 -30.55 -7.80
N PRO A 142 4.91 -31.79 -7.75
CA PRO A 142 5.71 -32.96 -7.39
C PRO A 142 6.86 -33.16 -8.39
N PHE A 143 7.98 -33.62 -7.89
CA PHE A 143 9.18 -33.82 -8.65
C PHE A 143 9.96 -35.02 -8.06
N GLU A 144 10.49 -35.92 -8.91
CA GLU A 144 11.17 -37.11 -8.46
C GLU A 144 12.49 -37.27 -9.22
N ILE A 145 13.57 -37.54 -8.49
CA ILE A 145 14.89 -37.87 -9.04
C ILE A 145 15.46 -39.05 -8.23
N ASP A 146 15.99 -40.05 -8.88
CA ASP A 146 16.66 -41.23 -8.26
C ASP A 146 15.83 -41.82 -7.11
N ASN A 147 14.55 -42.05 -7.35
CA ASN A 147 13.57 -42.53 -6.34
C ASN A 147 13.42 -41.63 -5.08
N SER A 148 13.98 -40.42 -5.11
CA SER A 148 13.81 -39.43 -4.05
C SER A 148 12.73 -38.42 -4.45
N ARG A 149 11.78 -38.19 -3.55
CA ARG A 149 10.68 -37.26 -3.79
C ARG A 149 11.04 -35.87 -3.35
N PHE A 150 10.78 -34.93 -4.22
CA PHE A 150 10.94 -33.49 -4.02
C PHE A 150 9.66 -32.76 -4.43
N VAL A 151 9.56 -31.49 -4.07
CA VAL A 151 8.52 -30.57 -4.54
C VAL A 151 9.19 -29.33 -5.08
N ILE A 152 8.87 -28.96 -6.31
CA ILE A 152 9.20 -27.64 -6.85
C ILE A 152 8.13 -26.69 -6.34
N VAL A 153 8.54 -25.60 -5.69
CA VAL A 153 7.66 -24.57 -5.16
C VAL A 153 8.00 -23.26 -5.86
N SER A 154 7.06 -22.72 -6.63
CA SER A 154 7.18 -21.35 -7.12
C SER A 154 6.36 -20.41 -6.22
N VAL A 155 6.94 -19.23 -5.97
CA VAL A 155 6.34 -18.22 -5.13
C VAL A 155 6.33 -16.88 -5.86
N THR A 156 5.15 -16.32 -6.05
CA THR A 156 4.94 -14.99 -6.64
C THR A 156 4.42 -14.04 -5.57
N ASP A 157 5.09 -12.89 -5.39
CA ASP A 157 4.58 -11.84 -4.52
C ASP A 157 3.40 -11.12 -5.22
N ILE A 158 2.21 -11.29 -4.67
CA ILE A 158 0.96 -10.69 -5.16
C ILE A 158 0.48 -9.54 -4.26
N SER A 159 1.33 -9.05 -3.35
CA SER A 159 0.96 -8.00 -2.39
C SER A 159 0.53 -6.71 -3.08
N HIS A 160 1.24 -6.30 -4.13
CA HIS A 160 0.88 -5.11 -4.92
C HIS A 160 -0.44 -5.30 -5.66
N GLU A 161 -0.67 -6.47 -6.26
CA GLU A 161 -1.89 -6.75 -7.01
C GLU A 161 -3.10 -6.84 -6.09
N LYS A 162 -2.98 -7.49 -4.94
CA LYS A 162 -4.04 -7.53 -3.93
C LYS A 162 -4.37 -6.16 -3.38
N ARG A 163 -3.36 -5.35 -3.07
CA ARG A 163 -3.56 -3.97 -2.64
C ARG A 163 -4.31 -3.16 -3.70
N ARG A 164 -3.91 -3.26 -4.98
CA ARG A 164 -4.59 -2.61 -6.10
C ARG A 164 -6.05 -3.05 -6.21
N ARG A 165 -6.32 -4.35 -6.21
CA ARG A 165 -7.70 -4.89 -6.30
C ARG A 165 -8.58 -4.46 -5.11
N SER A 166 -8.02 -4.40 -3.92
CA SER A 166 -8.76 -3.92 -2.73
C SER A 166 -9.17 -2.46 -2.88
N LEU A 167 -8.28 -1.61 -3.41
CA LEU A 167 -8.56 -0.20 -3.68
C LEU A 167 -9.60 0.00 -4.76
N GLU A 168 -9.49 -0.74 -5.87
CA GLU A 168 -10.50 -0.72 -6.93
C GLU A 168 -11.88 -1.08 -6.36
N ARG A 169 -11.96 -2.08 -5.51
CA ARG A 169 -13.22 -2.48 -4.86
C ARG A 169 -13.78 -1.37 -3.96
N ILE A 170 -12.94 -0.74 -3.13
CA ILE A 170 -13.35 0.35 -2.25
C ILE A 170 -13.82 1.55 -3.11
N PHE A 171 -13.05 1.91 -4.12
CA PHE A 171 -13.41 3.00 -5.04
C PHE A 171 -14.79 2.76 -5.70
N PHE A 172 -15.01 1.58 -6.28
CA PHE A 172 -16.30 1.27 -6.91
C PHE A 172 -17.44 1.26 -5.90
N HIS A 173 -17.21 0.76 -4.68
CA HIS A 173 -18.21 0.81 -3.61
C HIS A 173 -18.62 2.24 -3.29
N ASP A 174 -17.67 3.17 -3.15
CA ASP A 174 -17.94 4.56 -2.80
C ASP A 174 -18.61 5.32 -3.95
N VAL A 175 -18.17 5.12 -5.19
CA VAL A 175 -18.83 5.65 -6.40
C VAL A 175 -20.28 5.17 -6.48
N LEU A 176 -20.53 3.88 -6.26
CA LEU A 176 -21.88 3.32 -6.27
C LEU A 176 -22.75 3.86 -5.15
N ASN A 177 -22.21 4.07 -3.95
CA ASN A 177 -22.96 4.63 -2.84
C ASN A 177 -23.36 6.09 -3.11
N THR A 178 -22.44 6.91 -3.63
CA THR A 178 -22.72 8.28 -4.03
C THR A 178 -23.73 8.32 -5.18
N ALA A 179 -23.60 7.44 -6.18
CA ALA A 179 -24.54 7.32 -7.29
C ALA A 179 -25.95 6.94 -6.82
N ARG A 180 -26.07 6.01 -5.87
CA ARG A 180 -27.37 5.65 -5.26
C ARG A 180 -27.99 6.83 -4.52
N SER A 181 -27.20 7.61 -3.77
CA SER A 181 -27.70 8.83 -3.10
C SER A 181 -28.23 9.85 -4.13
N VAL A 182 -27.50 10.06 -5.22
CA VAL A 182 -27.94 10.92 -6.35
C VAL A 182 -29.24 10.39 -6.94
N GLN A 183 -29.37 9.09 -7.16
CA GLN A 183 -30.60 8.48 -7.67
C GLN A 183 -31.78 8.70 -6.73
N VAL A 184 -31.61 8.48 -5.42
CA VAL A 184 -32.68 8.71 -4.43
C VAL A 184 -33.17 10.15 -4.45
N PHE A 185 -32.26 11.14 -4.49
CA PHE A 185 -32.65 12.55 -4.57
C PHE A 185 -33.37 12.87 -5.90
N ALA A 186 -32.95 12.24 -7.01
CA ALA A 186 -33.65 12.40 -8.30
C ALA A 186 -35.08 11.82 -8.25
N GLU A 187 -35.27 10.63 -7.66
CA GLU A 187 -36.60 10.02 -7.43
C GLU A 187 -37.48 10.87 -6.50
N MET A 188 -36.89 11.47 -5.44
CA MET A 188 -37.58 12.39 -4.55
C MET A 188 -38.04 13.67 -5.28
N LEU A 189 -37.26 14.19 -6.22
CA LEU A 189 -37.65 15.33 -7.06
C LEU A 189 -38.80 14.98 -8.00
N ASP A 190 -38.83 13.77 -8.56
CA ASP A 190 -39.89 13.33 -9.46
C ASP A 190 -41.24 13.20 -8.73
N SER A 191 -41.24 12.98 -7.41
CA SER A 191 -42.44 12.93 -6.56
C SER A 191 -43.12 14.29 -6.35
N LYS A 192 -42.61 15.36 -6.96
CA LYS A 192 -43.13 16.75 -6.86
C LYS A 192 -43.27 17.26 -5.40
N PRO A 193 -42.14 17.35 -4.67
CA PRO A 193 -42.14 17.81 -3.28
C PRO A 193 -42.50 19.28 -3.17
N GLU A 194 -42.78 19.74 -1.92
CA GLU A 194 -42.92 21.13 -1.60
C GLU A 194 -41.69 21.95 -2.02
N LYS A 195 -41.88 23.24 -2.41
CA LYS A 195 -40.83 24.10 -2.98
C LYS A 195 -39.54 24.17 -2.15
N GLU A 196 -39.67 24.18 -0.81
CA GLU A 196 -38.51 24.22 0.07
C GLU A 196 -37.70 22.92 0.05
N LYS A 197 -38.37 21.77 0.04
CA LYS A 197 -37.76 20.46 -0.09
C LYS A 197 -37.16 20.24 -1.49
N GLU A 198 -37.82 20.77 -2.52
CA GLU A 198 -37.34 20.72 -3.91
C GLU A 198 -35.99 21.40 -4.06
N GLN A 199 -35.80 22.61 -3.50
CA GLN A 199 -34.51 23.30 -3.52
C GLN A 199 -33.40 22.50 -2.83
N ASN A 200 -33.71 21.91 -1.66
CA ASN A 200 -32.80 21.11 -0.91
C ASN A 200 -32.39 19.83 -1.67
N TYR A 201 -33.33 19.11 -2.28
CA TYR A 201 -33.03 17.92 -3.08
C TYR A 201 -32.21 18.25 -4.32
N ARG A 202 -32.50 19.37 -5.01
CA ARG A 202 -31.68 19.86 -6.15
C ARG A 202 -30.24 20.15 -5.74
N LYS A 203 -30.04 20.78 -4.56
CA LYS A 203 -28.70 21.04 -4.03
C LYS A 203 -27.96 19.74 -3.78
N HIS A 204 -28.55 18.80 -3.05
CA HIS A 204 -27.92 17.51 -2.76
C HIS A 204 -27.61 16.70 -4.04
N LEU A 205 -28.45 16.81 -5.07
CA LEU A 205 -28.24 16.17 -6.35
C LEU A 205 -27.02 16.75 -7.07
N ILE A 206 -26.90 18.08 -7.14
CA ILE A 206 -25.76 18.76 -7.74
C ILE A 206 -24.47 18.44 -6.98
N ASP A 207 -24.50 18.48 -5.64
CA ASP A 207 -23.37 18.17 -4.78
C ASP A 207 -22.91 16.70 -4.98
N GLY A 208 -23.86 15.77 -5.00
CA GLY A 208 -23.57 14.34 -5.26
C GLY A 208 -22.96 14.08 -6.62
N ILE A 209 -23.47 14.72 -7.70
CA ILE A 209 -22.88 14.63 -9.05
C ILE A 209 -21.46 15.21 -9.05
N SER A 210 -21.26 16.37 -8.43
CA SER A 210 -19.95 17.01 -8.34
C SER A 210 -18.95 16.14 -7.59
N GLN A 211 -19.39 15.48 -6.52
CA GLN A 211 -18.59 14.53 -5.75
C GLN A 211 -18.19 13.30 -6.60
N LEU A 212 -19.15 12.74 -7.37
CA LEU A 212 -18.87 11.62 -8.28
C LEU A 212 -17.81 11.97 -9.32
N ILE A 213 -17.99 13.13 -9.98
CA ILE A 213 -17.02 13.61 -10.98
C ILE A 213 -15.63 13.79 -10.33
N GLY A 214 -15.58 14.36 -9.13
CA GLY A 214 -14.36 14.55 -8.37
C GLY A 214 -13.66 13.21 -8.05
N GLN A 215 -14.40 12.22 -7.57
CA GLN A 215 -13.90 10.88 -7.26
C GLN A 215 -13.32 10.18 -8.51
N VAL A 216 -14.07 10.18 -9.61
CA VAL A 216 -13.64 9.56 -10.88
C VAL A 216 -12.39 10.23 -11.45
N ASN A 217 -12.35 11.57 -11.49
CA ASN A 217 -11.18 12.32 -11.98
C ASN A 217 -9.95 12.12 -11.08
N SER A 218 -10.16 12.00 -9.78
CA SER A 218 -9.10 11.71 -8.83
C SER A 218 -8.48 10.35 -9.06
N GLN A 219 -9.30 9.33 -9.25
CA GLN A 219 -8.83 7.98 -9.53
C GLN A 219 -8.12 7.89 -10.89
N LYS A 220 -8.72 8.48 -11.96
CA LYS A 220 -8.12 8.53 -13.29
C LYS A 220 -6.71 9.14 -13.26
N SER A 221 -6.56 10.29 -12.63
CA SER A 221 -5.26 10.97 -12.57
C SER A 221 -4.24 10.18 -11.75
N LEU A 222 -4.66 9.47 -10.70
CA LEU A 222 -3.78 8.62 -9.91
C LEU A 222 -3.29 7.43 -10.74
N LEU A 223 -4.18 6.76 -11.47
CA LEU A 223 -3.82 5.65 -12.35
C LEU A 223 -2.85 6.10 -13.45
N CYS A 224 -3.11 7.24 -14.11
CA CYS A 224 -2.17 7.80 -15.09
C CYS A 224 -0.80 8.12 -14.47
N ALA A 225 -0.78 8.65 -13.23
CA ALA A 225 0.46 8.95 -12.54
C ALA A 225 1.23 7.68 -12.16
N GLU A 226 0.56 6.63 -11.73
CA GLU A 226 1.19 5.35 -11.40
C GLU A 226 1.78 4.64 -12.62
N ASN A 227 1.07 4.68 -13.73
CA ASN A 227 1.48 4.06 -14.99
C ASN A 227 2.52 4.88 -15.79
N ASN A 228 2.97 6.03 -15.29
CA ASN A 228 3.85 6.98 -16.02
C ASN A 228 3.20 7.58 -17.29
N GLU A 229 1.89 7.55 -17.40
CA GLU A 229 1.15 8.11 -18.53
C GLU A 229 0.80 9.59 -18.34
N LEU A 230 1.02 10.14 -17.14
CA LEU A 230 0.70 11.52 -16.82
C LEU A 230 1.78 12.43 -17.40
N VAL A 231 1.40 13.30 -18.32
CA VAL A 231 2.26 14.30 -18.95
C VAL A 231 2.00 15.67 -18.31
N PRO A 232 2.93 16.22 -17.49
CA PRO A 232 2.77 17.54 -16.90
C PRO A 232 2.80 18.65 -17.97
N ARG A 233 1.86 19.58 -17.87
CA ARG A 233 1.85 20.81 -18.69
C ARG A 233 2.42 21.94 -17.87
N ARG A 234 3.68 22.28 -18.12
CA ARG A 234 4.38 23.34 -17.39
C ARG A 234 3.89 24.71 -17.83
N GLU A 235 3.52 25.52 -16.87
CA GLU A 235 3.11 26.91 -17.02
C GLU A 235 3.79 27.76 -15.94
N VAL A 236 4.02 29.04 -16.25
CA VAL A 236 4.54 30.00 -15.28
C VAL A 236 3.36 30.67 -14.57
N PHE A 237 3.27 30.52 -13.26
CA PHE A 237 2.19 31.06 -12.45
C PHE A 237 2.63 31.44 -11.06
N ASP A 238 1.80 32.24 -10.37
CA ASP A 238 2.01 32.61 -8.97
C ASP A 238 1.36 31.57 -8.06
N GLY A 239 2.19 30.80 -7.34
CA GLY A 239 1.75 29.72 -6.42
C GLY A 239 0.90 30.23 -5.25
N TYR A 240 1.16 31.44 -4.72
CA TYR A 240 0.35 32.04 -3.67
C TYR A 240 -1.07 32.38 -4.15
N LYS A 241 -1.18 32.96 -5.35
CA LYS A 241 -2.50 33.20 -5.96
C LYS A 241 -3.29 31.92 -6.16
N LEU A 242 -2.64 30.87 -6.65
CA LEU A 242 -3.28 29.56 -6.83
C LEU A 242 -3.76 29.00 -5.49
N LEU A 243 -2.96 29.09 -4.44
CA LEU A 243 -3.33 28.64 -3.09
C LEU A 243 -4.55 29.40 -2.56
N CYS A 244 -4.57 30.76 -2.71
CA CYS A 244 -5.73 31.57 -2.32
C CYS A 244 -7.00 31.16 -3.08
N GLN A 245 -6.91 30.89 -4.39
CA GLN A 245 -8.05 30.42 -5.18
C GLN A 245 -8.58 29.07 -4.69
N VAL A 246 -7.68 28.12 -4.35
CA VAL A 246 -8.07 26.82 -3.81
C VAL A 246 -8.76 26.99 -2.46
N ALA A 247 -8.18 27.77 -1.55
CA ALA A 247 -8.76 28.01 -0.23
C ALA A 247 -10.15 28.66 -0.32
N ALA A 248 -10.33 29.69 -1.17
CA ALA A 248 -11.62 30.34 -1.39
C ALA A 248 -12.67 29.37 -1.97
N SER A 249 -12.27 28.53 -2.93
CA SER A 249 -13.15 27.50 -3.49
C SER A 249 -13.61 26.53 -2.41
N LEU A 250 -12.67 25.99 -1.60
CA LEU A 250 -12.98 25.03 -0.55
C LEU A 250 -13.82 25.65 0.59
N SER A 251 -13.64 26.93 0.93
CA SER A 251 -14.51 27.63 1.90
C SER A 251 -15.97 27.68 1.44
N THR A 252 -16.24 27.68 0.14
CA THR A 252 -17.60 27.62 -0.40
C THR A 252 -18.21 26.22 -0.26
N TYR A 253 -17.39 25.16 -0.40
CA TYR A 253 -17.84 23.78 -0.26
C TYR A 253 -17.94 23.30 1.20
N PHE A 254 -17.17 23.92 2.10
CA PHE A 254 -17.14 23.62 3.54
C PHE A 254 -17.52 24.86 4.36
N PRO A 255 -18.78 25.34 4.29
CA PRO A 255 -19.21 26.63 4.91
C PRO A 255 -19.12 26.61 6.43
N ASP A 256 -19.18 25.45 7.05
CA ASP A 256 -19.11 25.28 8.51
C ASP A 256 -17.67 25.21 9.05
N HIS A 257 -16.67 25.30 8.16
CA HIS A 257 -15.25 25.22 8.55
C HIS A 257 -14.54 26.55 8.29
N CYS A 258 -13.57 26.89 9.14
CA CYS A 258 -12.77 28.10 9.02
C CYS A 258 -11.43 27.80 8.32
N ILE A 259 -11.21 28.36 7.12
CA ILE A 259 -9.92 28.32 6.41
C ILE A 259 -9.31 29.72 6.45
N ARG A 260 -8.20 29.88 7.18
CA ARG A 260 -7.47 31.14 7.28
C ARG A 260 -6.20 31.12 6.44
N VAL A 261 -6.16 31.95 5.40
CA VAL A 261 -4.96 32.14 4.59
C VAL A 261 -4.14 33.30 5.17
N MET A 262 -2.90 33.01 5.57
CA MET A 262 -1.98 34.04 6.09
C MET A 262 -1.47 34.93 4.95
N PRO A 263 -1.44 36.26 5.13
CA PRO A 263 -0.94 37.19 4.13
C PRO A 263 0.52 36.89 3.76
N PHE A 264 0.82 36.92 2.48
CA PHE A 264 2.20 36.81 1.97
C PHE A 264 2.44 37.85 0.89
N SER A 265 3.50 38.65 1.04
CA SER A 265 3.76 39.84 0.21
C SER A 265 4.67 39.62 -1.00
N GLN A 266 5.42 38.52 -1.01
CA GLN A 266 6.36 38.23 -2.10
C GLN A 266 5.68 37.38 -3.18
N LYS A 267 6.11 37.55 -4.43
CA LYS A 267 5.66 36.66 -5.52
C LYS A 267 6.31 35.29 -5.41
N MET A 268 5.52 34.24 -5.57
CA MET A 268 6.00 32.87 -5.62
C MET A 268 5.82 32.31 -7.03
N VAL A 269 6.73 32.69 -7.92
CA VAL A 269 6.69 32.25 -9.32
C VAL A 269 7.17 30.81 -9.44
N LEU A 270 6.30 29.94 -9.91
CA LEU A 270 6.57 28.54 -10.18
C LEU A 270 6.51 28.28 -11.70
N ASN A 271 7.33 27.34 -12.19
CA ASN A 271 7.28 26.82 -13.56
C ASN A 271 7.01 25.33 -13.51
N THR A 272 5.73 24.98 -13.35
CA THR A 272 5.28 23.58 -13.24
C THR A 272 3.82 23.46 -13.68
N ASP A 273 3.16 22.32 -13.46
CA ASP A 273 1.75 22.13 -13.84
C ASP A 273 0.80 22.65 -12.75
N PRO A 274 0.08 23.77 -12.98
CA PRO A 274 -0.80 24.37 -11.98
C PRO A 274 -1.98 23.49 -11.60
N ARG A 275 -2.42 22.58 -12.47
CA ARG A 275 -3.55 21.67 -12.20
C ARG A 275 -3.14 20.60 -11.19
N LEU A 276 -1.90 20.09 -11.31
CA LEU A 276 -1.36 19.10 -10.37
C LEU A 276 -1.05 19.73 -9.02
N VAL A 277 -0.48 20.95 -9.01
CA VAL A 277 -0.23 21.73 -7.78
C VAL A 277 -1.55 22.04 -7.07
N ARG A 278 -2.57 22.49 -7.80
CA ARG A 278 -3.93 22.70 -7.27
C ARG A 278 -4.44 21.48 -6.53
N ARG A 279 -4.29 20.31 -7.14
CA ARG A 279 -4.72 19.05 -6.54
C ARG A 279 -3.96 18.70 -5.26
N VAL A 280 -2.67 19.00 -5.20
CA VAL A 280 -1.89 18.82 -3.96
C VAL A 280 -2.43 19.74 -2.86
N PHE A 281 -2.71 21.02 -3.17
CA PHE A 281 -3.28 21.97 -2.21
C PHE A 281 -4.68 21.56 -1.74
N GLU A 282 -5.55 21.13 -2.65
CA GLU A 282 -6.87 20.61 -2.32
C GLU A 282 -6.78 19.44 -1.34
N ASN A 283 -5.93 18.45 -1.62
CA ASN A 283 -5.73 17.30 -0.73
C ASN A 283 -5.17 17.70 0.64
N MET A 284 -4.23 18.65 0.71
CA MET A 284 -3.68 19.14 1.97
C MET A 284 -4.77 19.81 2.83
N ILE A 285 -5.55 20.70 2.23
CA ILE A 285 -6.58 21.46 2.94
C ILE A 285 -7.74 20.56 3.34
N ILE A 286 -8.24 19.69 2.44
CA ILE A 286 -9.32 18.75 2.75
C ILE A 286 -8.91 17.80 3.88
N ASN A 287 -7.68 17.27 3.86
CA ASN A 287 -7.20 16.42 4.94
C ASN A 287 -7.17 17.15 6.29
N ALA A 288 -6.81 18.42 6.30
CA ALA A 288 -6.78 19.25 7.50
C ALA A 288 -8.19 19.54 8.02
N LEU A 289 -9.15 19.87 7.14
CA LEU A 289 -10.56 20.10 7.48
C LEU A 289 -11.23 18.83 8.03
N GLU A 290 -10.96 17.69 7.39
CA GLU A 290 -11.55 16.42 7.81
C GLU A 290 -10.95 15.85 9.11
N ALA A 291 -9.74 16.28 9.50
CA ALA A 291 -9.08 15.85 10.73
C ALA A 291 -9.53 16.68 11.93
N GLY A 292 -9.96 17.92 11.71
CA GLY A 292 -10.49 18.84 12.73
C GLY A 292 -12.00 18.80 12.82
N GLY A 293 -12.55 19.44 13.86
CA GLY A 293 -13.99 19.69 13.99
C GLY A 293 -14.44 20.92 13.18
N PRO A 294 -15.77 21.14 13.03
CA PRO A 294 -16.32 22.29 12.29
C PRO A 294 -15.86 23.66 12.82
N GLU A 295 -15.59 23.76 14.12
CA GLU A 295 -15.14 25.00 14.75
C GLU A 295 -13.60 25.19 14.74
N GLU A 296 -12.86 24.22 14.24
CA GLU A 296 -11.40 24.29 14.21
C GLU A 296 -10.89 25.05 12.99
N GLU A 297 -10.01 26.03 13.22
CA GLU A 297 -9.37 26.80 12.17
C GLU A 297 -8.27 25.98 11.47
N VAL A 298 -8.35 25.88 10.15
CA VAL A 298 -7.26 25.39 9.30
C VAL A 298 -6.46 26.59 8.80
N THR A 299 -5.19 26.67 9.21
CA THR A 299 -4.30 27.77 8.82
C THR A 299 -3.47 27.38 7.60
N VAL A 300 -3.50 28.24 6.58
CA VAL A 300 -2.73 28.07 5.34
C VAL A 300 -1.71 29.19 5.23
N LEU A 301 -0.44 28.86 5.07
CA LEU A 301 0.65 29.83 4.98
C LEU A 301 1.68 29.45 3.93
N CYS A 302 2.41 30.45 3.46
CA CYS A 302 3.52 30.29 2.51
C CYS A 302 4.80 30.86 3.09
N ARG A 303 5.93 30.30 2.71
CA ARG A 303 7.25 30.84 3.00
C ARG A 303 8.26 30.47 1.91
N ILE A 304 9.32 31.26 1.80
CA ILE A 304 10.44 30.93 0.91
C ILE A 304 11.57 30.37 1.78
N LYS A 305 12.06 29.19 1.42
CA LYS A 305 13.17 28.52 2.10
C LYS A 305 14.08 27.83 1.09
N ASN A 306 15.38 28.13 1.13
CA ASN A 306 16.39 27.47 0.28
C ASN A 306 16.04 27.50 -1.23
N LYS A 307 15.58 28.65 -1.75
CA LYS A 307 15.11 28.84 -3.15
C LYS A 307 13.87 28.02 -3.52
N ASN A 308 13.15 27.48 -2.54
CA ASN A 308 11.90 26.81 -2.75
C ASN A 308 10.73 27.63 -2.16
N ALA A 309 9.59 27.56 -2.82
CA ALA A 309 8.31 27.98 -2.28
C ALA A 309 7.75 26.83 -1.42
N GLU A 310 7.58 27.06 -0.14
CA GLU A 310 6.92 26.12 0.78
C GLU A 310 5.50 26.58 1.06
N PHE A 311 4.55 25.69 0.84
CA PHE A 311 3.13 25.84 1.10
C PHE A 311 2.75 24.95 2.27
N CYS A 312 2.29 25.54 3.35
CA CYS A 312 2.03 24.83 4.60
C CYS A 312 0.54 24.89 4.93
N VAL A 313 -0.02 23.75 5.33
CA VAL A 313 -1.40 23.65 5.84
C VAL A 313 -1.34 23.05 7.24
N HIS A 314 -1.86 23.79 8.20
CA HIS A 314 -1.81 23.43 9.61
C HIS A 314 -3.22 23.26 10.19
N ASN A 315 -3.38 22.22 11.02
CA ASN A 315 -4.56 22.02 11.88
C ASN A 315 -4.13 21.49 13.26
N LYS A 316 -5.03 21.58 14.24
CA LYS A 316 -4.73 21.18 15.63
C LYS A 316 -4.76 19.67 15.88
N ALA A 317 -5.32 18.89 14.97
CA ALA A 317 -5.42 17.44 15.14
C ALA A 317 -4.03 16.78 15.10
N PHE A 318 -3.81 15.82 15.98
CA PHE A 318 -2.58 15.04 16.08
C PHE A 318 -2.72 13.70 15.36
N ILE A 319 -1.67 13.30 14.65
CA ILE A 319 -1.58 12.01 13.97
C ILE A 319 -0.75 11.07 14.88
N PRO A 320 -1.33 9.94 15.38
CA PRO A 320 -0.60 8.98 16.20
C PRO A 320 0.66 8.44 15.51
N GLU A 321 1.74 8.20 16.26
CA GLU A 321 3.05 7.79 15.71
C GLU A 321 2.97 6.58 14.78
N LYS A 322 2.19 5.55 15.13
CA LYS A 322 1.97 4.37 14.28
C LYS A 322 1.36 4.72 12.91
N VAL A 323 0.55 5.77 12.85
CA VAL A 323 -0.08 6.29 11.63
C VAL A 323 0.91 7.13 10.83
N GLN A 324 1.75 7.92 11.52
CA GLN A 324 2.77 8.76 10.88
C GLN A 324 3.73 7.95 9.99
N LEU A 325 4.11 6.74 10.41
CA LEU A 325 4.99 5.84 9.66
C LEU A 325 4.39 5.36 8.33
N GLN A 326 3.07 5.47 8.17
CA GLN A 326 2.34 4.88 7.05
C GLN A 326 1.54 5.90 6.23
N ILE A 327 1.50 7.18 6.65
CA ILE A 327 0.59 8.18 6.10
C ILE A 327 0.74 8.43 4.59
N PHE A 328 1.95 8.26 4.06
CA PHE A 328 2.24 8.35 2.63
C PHE A 328 2.21 7.01 1.90
N GLN A 329 1.91 5.92 2.59
CA GLN A 329 1.77 4.63 1.93
C GLN A 329 0.47 4.61 1.13
N ARG A 330 0.53 3.97 -0.03
CA ARG A 330 -0.65 3.74 -0.86
C ARG A 330 -1.68 2.96 -0.05
N SER A 331 -2.93 3.41 -0.09
CA SER A 331 -4.07 2.73 0.55
C SER A 331 -4.13 2.78 2.07
N PHE A 332 -3.29 3.57 2.70
CA PHE A 332 -3.37 3.78 4.12
C PHE A 332 -4.40 4.87 4.44
N SER A 333 -5.41 4.55 5.25
CA SER A 333 -6.39 5.49 5.77
C SER A 333 -6.75 5.11 7.20
N THR A 334 -6.89 6.09 8.07
CA THR A 334 -7.46 5.94 9.41
C THR A 334 -8.98 6.15 9.43
N LYS A 335 -9.56 6.53 8.27
CA LYS A 335 -10.99 6.80 8.09
C LYS A 335 -11.66 5.62 7.40
N ASP A 336 -12.91 5.35 7.76
CA ASP A 336 -13.71 4.30 7.14
C ASP A 336 -13.85 4.52 5.62
N SER A 337 -13.66 3.44 4.86
CA SER A 337 -13.84 3.24 3.43
C SER A 337 -13.42 4.37 2.47
N GLY A 338 -12.41 4.11 1.62
CA GLY A 338 -12.21 4.78 0.33
C GLY A 338 -11.25 5.98 0.30
N ARG A 339 -10.78 6.54 1.42
CA ARG A 339 -10.07 7.84 1.47
C ARG A 339 -8.53 7.79 1.57
N GLY A 340 -7.91 6.62 1.54
CA GLY A 340 -6.45 6.46 1.73
C GLY A 340 -5.56 6.91 0.56
N LEU A 341 -6.07 7.64 -0.42
CA LEU A 341 -5.34 8.02 -1.63
C LEU A 341 -4.82 9.46 -1.62
N GLY A 342 -5.34 10.33 -0.76
CA GLY A 342 -5.02 11.76 -0.75
C GLY A 342 -3.55 12.03 -0.43
N THR A 343 -3.04 11.51 0.67
CA THR A 343 -1.65 11.72 1.12
C THR A 343 -0.64 11.04 0.19
N TYR A 344 -0.92 9.84 -0.27
CA TYR A 344 -0.13 9.15 -1.28
C TYR A 344 -0.09 9.93 -2.60
N SER A 345 -1.25 10.41 -3.09
CA SER A 345 -1.36 11.21 -4.32
C SER A 345 -0.54 12.50 -4.22
N MET A 346 -0.60 13.22 -3.08
CA MET A 346 0.21 14.43 -2.86
C MET A 346 1.70 14.13 -3.04
N LYS A 347 2.21 13.08 -2.40
CA LYS A 347 3.61 12.69 -2.47
C LYS A 347 4.00 12.27 -3.89
N LEU A 348 3.22 11.38 -4.51
CA LEU A 348 3.47 10.88 -5.86
C LEU A 348 3.53 12.03 -6.90
N LEU A 349 2.54 12.92 -6.89
CA LEU A 349 2.49 14.05 -7.83
C LEU A 349 3.64 15.02 -7.61
N SER A 350 3.93 15.38 -6.35
CA SER A 350 4.97 16.35 -6.04
C SER A 350 6.37 15.84 -6.37
N GLU A 351 6.71 14.61 -5.96
CA GLU A 351 8.07 14.08 -6.12
C GLU A 351 8.35 13.60 -7.54
N ARG A 352 7.37 12.99 -8.20
CA ARG A 352 7.60 12.37 -9.52
C ARG A 352 7.32 13.30 -10.70
N TYR A 353 6.39 14.26 -10.55
CA TYR A 353 5.90 15.06 -11.68
C TYR A 353 6.16 16.56 -11.54
N LEU A 354 6.25 17.08 -10.30
CA LEU A 354 6.36 18.52 -10.06
C LEU A 354 7.75 18.95 -9.59
N ASN A 355 8.74 18.05 -9.53
CA ASN A 355 10.08 18.27 -9.00
C ASN A 355 10.07 18.92 -7.60
N GLY A 356 9.08 18.56 -6.77
CA GLY A 356 8.91 19.06 -5.42
C GLY A 356 8.97 17.95 -4.39
N THR A 357 8.68 18.30 -3.14
CA THR A 357 8.60 17.34 -2.03
C THR A 357 7.37 17.62 -1.20
N VAL A 358 6.83 16.56 -0.53
CA VAL A 358 5.80 16.69 0.47
C VAL A 358 6.27 16.05 1.76
N SER A 359 6.16 16.80 2.85
CA SER A 359 6.48 16.34 4.20
C SER A 359 5.39 16.76 5.18
N PHE A 360 5.45 16.24 6.40
CA PHE A 360 4.59 16.69 7.50
C PHE A 360 5.33 16.62 8.83
N THR A 361 4.82 17.35 9.79
CA THR A 361 5.16 17.25 11.21
C THR A 361 3.87 17.14 12.00
N SER A 362 3.85 16.28 13.03
CA SER A 362 2.67 16.12 13.88
C SER A 362 3.11 15.79 15.31
N THR A 363 2.68 16.62 16.26
CA THR A 363 2.89 16.41 17.70
C THR A 363 1.61 16.70 18.47
N PRO A 364 1.42 16.09 19.66
CA PRO A 364 0.23 16.36 20.48
C PRO A 364 0.06 17.84 20.83
N GLU A 365 1.18 18.58 21.00
CA GLU A 365 1.17 19.98 21.45
C GLU A 365 0.92 20.96 20.29
N ASN A 366 1.45 20.63 19.09
CA ASN A 366 1.43 21.55 17.96
C ASN A 366 0.48 21.13 16.82
N GLY A 367 -0.26 20.02 16.99
CA GLY A 367 -1.10 19.51 15.93
C GLY A 367 -0.30 19.01 14.71
N THR A 368 -0.88 19.09 13.52
CA THR A 368 -0.30 18.61 12.27
C THR A 368 -0.06 19.74 11.29
N THR A 369 1.11 19.75 10.66
CA THR A 369 1.45 20.66 9.55
C THR A 369 1.94 19.84 8.36
N PHE A 370 1.23 19.89 7.24
CA PHE A 370 1.70 19.40 5.94
C PHE A 370 2.43 20.51 5.21
N VAL A 371 3.53 20.16 4.52
CA VAL A 371 4.38 21.10 3.75
C VAL A 371 4.59 20.54 2.36
N ALA A 372 4.18 21.28 1.32
CA ALA A 372 4.54 21.03 -0.07
C ALA A 372 5.59 22.07 -0.49
N SER A 373 6.70 21.61 -1.06
CA SER A 373 7.85 22.44 -1.42
C SER A 373 8.16 22.30 -2.90
N TYR A 374 8.22 23.42 -3.64
CA TYR A 374 8.51 23.45 -5.07
C TYR A 374 9.60 24.46 -5.39
N PRO A 375 10.48 24.17 -6.39
CA PRO A 375 11.50 25.12 -6.80
C PRO A 375 10.90 26.44 -7.30
N LEU A 376 11.41 27.56 -6.79
CA LEU A 376 11.09 28.88 -7.33
C LEU A 376 11.76 29.05 -8.69
N MET A 377 11.07 29.67 -9.62
CA MET A 377 11.70 30.18 -10.84
C MET A 377 12.60 31.35 -10.42
N VAL A 378 13.92 31.17 -10.51
CA VAL A 378 14.89 32.24 -10.31
C VAL A 378 14.89 33.08 -11.60
N GLU A 379 14.61 34.38 -11.45
CA GLU A 379 14.76 35.35 -12.55
C GLU A 379 16.21 35.45 -13.01
#